data_8a5407a4e287d4bdd715865e6d4a4701
#
_entry.id   8a5407a4e287d4bdd715865e6d4a4701
#
_cell.length_a   1.000
_cell.length_b   1.000
_cell.length_c   1.000
_cell.angle_alpha   90.00
_cell.angle_beta   90.00
_cell.angle_gamma   90.00
#
_symmetry.space_group_name_H-M   'P 1'
#
loop_
_entity.id
_entity.type
_entity.pdbx_description
1 polymer ?
#
loop_
_entity_poly.entity_id
_entity_poly.type
_entity_poly.pdbx_seq_one_letter_code
_entity_poly.pdbx_strand_id
1 'polypeptide(L)'
;MKKIFVTTFNKILFDKFAKNLIESFIETNQQLPLYCYVEDDIKLYPKYNNVFFINLFEAQPENKNFFIRNRNKYANYIQKNYLFDAVRFSYKVFAQSDSRKYADHIFFIDADTLFLKQIPDSWFNVCLPNSVFISLYDRLGYYTE
;
A
#
# COMPACT_ATOMS: atom_id res chain seq x y z
N MET A 1 4.47 16.33 12.80
CA MET A 1 3.73 15.78 11.65
C MET A 1 3.77 14.26 11.72
N LYS A 2 2.60 13.64 11.65
CA LYS A 2 2.46 12.18 11.75
C LYS A 2 2.72 11.56 10.37
N LYS A 3 3.55 10.51 10.34
CA LYS A 3 3.95 9.79 9.13
C LYS A 3 3.57 8.31 9.27
N ILE A 4 3.17 7.66 8.17
CA ILE A 4 2.85 6.23 8.15
C ILE A 4 3.30 5.58 6.84
N PHE A 5 3.55 4.28 6.88
CA PHE A 5 3.57 3.45 5.69
C PHE A 5 2.17 2.92 5.38
N VAL A 6 1.86 2.79 4.10
CA VAL A 6 0.57 2.25 3.63
C VAL A 6 0.83 1.23 2.51
N THR A 7 0.14 0.11 2.57
CA THR A 7 0.13 -0.90 1.51
C THR A 7 -1.27 -1.48 1.32
N THR A 8 -1.49 -2.20 0.23
CA THR A 8 -2.77 -2.88 -0.02
C THR A 8 -2.53 -4.25 -0.65
N PHE A 9 -3.31 -5.25 -0.21
CA PHE A 9 -3.25 -6.62 -0.71
C PHE A 9 -4.49 -7.42 -0.29
N ASN A 10 -4.68 -8.59 -0.89
CA ASN A 10 -5.63 -9.61 -0.42
C ASN A 10 -4.89 -10.79 0.20
N LYS A 11 -5.63 -11.79 0.69
CA LYS A 11 -5.04 -12.94 1.35
C LYS A 11 -4.07 -13.73 0.46
N ILE A 12 -4.36 -13.84 -0.83
CA ILE A 12 -3.48 -14.51 -1.79
C ILE A 12 -2.14 -13.78 -1.92
N LEU A 13 -2.19 -12.45 -2.04
CA LEU A 13 -0.98 -11.62 -2.13
C LEU A 13 -0.24 -11.53 -0.78
N PHE A 14 -0.97 -11.65 0.34
CA PHE A 14 -0.35 -11.75 1.65
C PHE A 14 0.54 -13.00 1.73
N ASP A 15 0.00 -14.17 1.41
CA ASP A 15 0.75 -15.42 1.49
C ASP A 15 1.93 -15.47 0.51
N LYS A 16 1.81 -14.76 -0.62
CA LYS A 16 2.81 -14.76 -1.69
C LYS A 16 3.93 -13.73 -1.46
N PHE A 17 3.60 -12.54 -0.96
CA PHE A 17 4.51 -11.39 -0.92
C PHE A 17 4.44 -10.61 0.39
N ALA A 18 3.24 -10.13 0.80
CA ALA A 18 3.12 -9.14 1.87
C ALA A 18 3.51 -9.69 3.24
N LYS A 19 3.51 -10.99 3.46
CA LYS A 19 4.08 -11.61 4.65
C LYS A 19 5.57 -11.27 4.78
N ASN A 20 6.34 -11.41 3.70
CA ASN A 20 7.77 -11.07 3.69
C ASN A 20 7.99 -9.56 3.88
N LEU A 21 7.15 -8.71 3.29
CA LEU A 21 7.16 -7.27 3.55
C LEU A 21 7.02 -6.99 5.06
N ILE A 22 6.02 -7.57 5.71
CA ILE A 22 5.74 -7.34 7.14
C ILE A 22 6.86 -7.91 8.01
N GLU A 23 7.36 -9.09 7.71
CA GLU A 23 8.49 -9.69 8.42
C GLU A 23 9.74 -8.80 8.33
N SER A 24 10.10 -8.35 7.13
CA SER A 24 11.23 -7.44 6.93
C SER A 24 11.02 -6.06 7.60
N PHE A 25 9.79 -5.56 7.63
CA PHE A 25 9.42 -4.34 8.36
C PHE A 25 9.71 -4.47 9.86
N ILE A 26 9.37 -5.62 10.46
CA ILE A 26 9.59 -5.89 11.88
C ILE A 26 11.07 -6.13 12.16
N GLU A 27 11.72 -6.98 11.39
CA GLU A 27 13.14 -7.34 11.54
C GLU A 27 14.06 -6.12 11.44
N THR A 28 13.73 -5.18 10.56
CA THR A 28 14.48 -3.93 10.42
C THR A 28 14.06 -2.83 11.40
N ASN A 29 13.16 -3.14 12.34
CA ASN A 29 12.72 -2.25 13.41
C ASN A 29 12.26 -0.86 12.92
N GLN A 30 11.38 -0.84 11.91
CA GLN A 30 10.85 0.42 11.37
C GLN A 30 10.04 1.18 12.42
N GLN A 31 10.28 2.49 12.52
CA GLN A 31 9.67 3.34 13.56
C GLN A 31 8.27 3.82 13.18
N LEU A 32 8.00 4.05 11.90
CA LEU A 32 6.69 4.46 11.44
C LEU A 32 5.73 3.25 11.42
N PRO A 33 4.46 3.42 11.77
CA PRO A 33 3.49 2.33 11.69
C PRO A 33 3.17 1.95 10.24
N LEU A 34 2.89 0.67 10.01
CA LEU A 34 2.45 0.13 8.73
C LEU A 34 0.94 -0.12 8.75
N TYR A 35 0.22 0.52 7.85
CA TYR A 35 -1.21 0.34 7.63
C TYR A 35 -1.45 -0.51 6.39
N CYS A 36 -2.03 -1.70 6.60
CA CYS A 36 -2.31 -2.69 5.57
C CYS A 36 -3.80 -2.68 5.24
N TYR A 37 -4.17 -2.10 4.11
CA TYR A 37 -5.54 -2.16 3.62
C TYR A 37 -5.76 -3.48 2.89
N VAL A 38 -6.71 -4.29 3.39
CA VAL A 38 -6.99 -5.62 2.87
C VAL A 38 -8.40 -5.72 2.31
N GLU A 39 -8.54 -6.53 1.25
CA GLU A 39 -9.82 -6.75 0.58
C GLU A 39 -10.69 -7.78 1.30
N ASP A 40 -10.07 -8.55 2.21
CA ASP A 40 -10.67 -9.69 2.91
C ASP A 40 -10.97 -9.35 4.38
N ASP A 41 -11.55 -10.32 5.12
CA ASP A 41 -11.73 -10.20 6.57
C ASP A 41 -10.37 -10.07 7.28
N ILE A 42 -10.22 -9.03 8.09
CA ILE A 42 -8.99 -8.76 8.86
C ILE A 42 -8.62 -9.90 9.81
N LYS A 43 -9.57 -10.76 10.20
CA LYS A 43 -9.34 -11.94 11.04
C LYS A 43 -8.49 -13.01 10.37
N LEU A 44 -8.34 -12.96 9.06
CA LEU A 44 -7.49 -13.87 8.28
C LEU A 44 -5.99 -13.58 8.42
N TYR A 45 -5.64 -12.46 9.05
CA TYR A 45 -4.26 -12.00 9.17
C TYR A 45 -3.76 -12.09 10.61
N PRO A 46 -2.50 -12.50 10.83
CA PRO A 46 -1.90 -12.52 12.15
C PRO A 46 -1.76 -11.10 12.71
N LYS A 47 -1.71 -10.99 14.02
CA LYS A 47 -1.38 -9.73 14.68
C LYS A 47 0.13 -9.54 14.72
N TYR A 48 0.59 -8.36 14.34
CA TYR A 48 1.98 -7.95 14.39
C TYR A 48 2.12 -6.64 15.18
N ASN A 49 3.29 -6.42 15.75
CA ASN A 49 3.59 -5.16 16.42
C ASN A 49 3.75 -4.04 15.38
N ASN A 50 3.16 -2.89 15.65
CA ASN A 50 3.22 -1.69 14.79
C ASN A 50 2.67 -1.88 13.36
N VAL A 51 1.82 -2.91 13.14
CA VAL A 51 1.13 -3.20 11.88
C VAL A 51 -0.38 -3.24 12.11
N PHE A 52 -1.13 -2.50 11.31
CA PHE A 52 -2.58 -2.32 11.46
C PHE A 52 -3.29 -2.78 10.19
N PHE A 53 -4.15 -3.79 10.31
CA PHE A 53 -4.98 -4.25 9.20
C PHE A 53 -6.32 -3.51 9.21
N ILE A 54 -6.73 -3.04 8.04
CA ILE A 54 -7.99 -2.32 7.81
C ILE A 54 -8.70 -2.98 6.63
N ASN A 55 -9.98 -3.34 6.80
CA ASN A 55 -10.77 -3.78 5.66
C ASN A 55 -11.06 -2.59 4.73
N LEU A 56 -10.56 -2.69 3.50
CA LEU A 56 -10.63 -1.59 2.53
C LEU A 56 -12.07 -1.27 2.14
N PHE A 57 -12.91 -2.29 1.95
CA PHE A 57 -14.29 -2.10 1.51
C PHE A 57 -15.21 -1.59 2.63
N GLU A 58 -14.87 -1.85 3.89
CA GLU A 58 -15.56 -1.25 5.04
C GLU A 58 -15.12 0.20 5.25
N ALA A 59 -13.81 0.48 5.13
CA ALA A 59 -13.26 1.81 5.27
C ALA A 59 -13.66 2.75 4.11
N GLN A 60 -13.80 2.19 2.91
CA GLN A 60 -14.11 2.90 1.67
C GLN A 60 -15.22 2.19 0.87
N PRO A 61 -16.49 2.35 1.25
CA PRO A 61 -17.62 1.72 0.54
C PRO A 61 -17.70 2.10 -0.95
N GLU A 62 -17.23 3.30 -1.32
CA GLU A 62 -17.16 3.73 -2.73
C GLU A 62 -16.18 2.88 -3.55
N ASN A 63 -15.11 2.37 -2.96
CA ASN A 63 -14.23 1.42 -3.63
C ASN A 63 -14.95 0.10 -3.93
N LYS A 64 -15.74 -0.39 -2.98
CA LYS A 64 -16.59 -1.57 -3.18
C LYS A 64 -17.60 -1.35 -4.31
N ASN A 65 -18.24 -0.19 -4.34
CA ASN A 65 -19.17 0.18 -5.39
C ASN A 65 -18.48 0.29 -6.76
N PHE A 66 -17.30 0.87 -6.81
CA PHE A 66 -16.48 0.93 -8.02
C PHE A 66 -16.13 -0.48 -8.53
N PHE A 67 -15.69 -1.36 -7.63
CA PHE A 67 -15.41 -2.75 -7.93
C PHE A 67 -16.64 -3.46 -8.53
N ILE A 68 -17.80 -3.38 -7.88
CA ILE A 68 -19.04 -4.03 -8.32
C ILE A 68 -19.44 -3.55 -9.72
N ARG A 69 -19.40 -2.23 -9.96
CA ARG A 69 -19.79 -1.63 -11.25
C ARG A 69 -18.86 -2.02 -12.41
N ASN A 70 -17.58 -2.22 -12.12
CA ASN A 70 -16.56 -2.34 -13.18
C ASN A 70 -16.01 -3.76 -13.34
N ARG A 71 -16.21 -4.64 -12.35
CA ARG A 71 -15.71 -6.02 -12.34
C ARG A 71 -16.01 -6.78 -13.64
N ASN A 72 -17.24 -6.72 -14.12
CA ASN A 72 -17.67 -7.48 -15.28
C ASN A 72 -17.30 -6.81 -16.61
N LYS A 73 -17.20 -5.48 -16.64
CA LYS A 73 -16.82 -4.73 -17.85
C LYS A 73 -15.39 -5.00 -18.28
N TYR A 74 -14.52 -5.27 -17.32
CA TYR A 74 -13.08 -5.44 -17.53
C TYR A 74 -12.60 -6.88 -17.35
N ALA A 75 -13.51 -7.84 -17.10
CA ALA A 75 -13.16 -9.25 -16.92
C ALA A 75 -12.33 -9.81 -18.08
N ASN A 76 -12.68 -9.44 -19.33
CA ASN A 76 -11.93 -9.84 -20.52
C ASN A 76 -10.61 -9.04 -20.72
N TYR A 77 -10.51 -7.84 -20.14
CA TYR A 77 -9.31 -7.01 -20.18
C TYR A 77 -8.28 -7.46 -19.15
N ILE A 78 -8.74 -7.84 -17.97
CA ILE A 78 -7.92 -8.31 -16.84
C ILE A 78 -7.07 -9.52 -17.25
N GLN A 79 -7.60 -10.41 -18.07
CA GLN A 79 -6.87 -11.60 -18.51
C GLN A 79 -5.73 -11.32 -19.49
N LYS A 80 -5.73 -10.15 -20.17
CA LYS A 80 -4.75 -9.86 -21.23
C LYS A 80 -3.63 -8.91 -20.81
N ASN A 81 -3.86 -7.99 -19.88
CA ASN A 81 -2.82 -7.07 -19.43
C ASN A 81 -3.18 -6.44 -18.07
N TYR A 82 -2.54 -6.90 -17.00
CA TYR A 82 -2.75 -6.39 -15.64
C TYR A 82 -2.45 -4.89 -15.48
N LEU A 83 -1.64 -4.30 -16.38
CA LEU A 83 -1.29 -2.87 -16.35
C LEU A 83 -2.50 -1.95 -16.61
N PHE A 84 -3.57 -2.48 -17.20
CA PHE A 84 -4.81 -1.75 -17.47
C PHE A 84 -5.95 -2.13 -16.52
N ASP A 85 -5.65 -2.84 -15.42
CA ASP A 85 -6.65 -3.22 -14.43
C ASP A 85 -6.98 -2.03 -13.51
N ALA A 86 -7.86 -1.15 -13.99
CA ALA A 86 -8.32 0.02 -13.23
C ALA A 86 -8.99 -0.37 -11.90
N VAL A 87 -9.62 -1.53 -11.83
CA VAL A 87 -10.25 -2.04 -10.60
C VAL A 87 -9.19 -2.34 -9.55
N ARG A 88 -8.14 -3.08 -9.93
CA ARG A 88 -7.03 -3.42 -9.03
C ARG A 88 -6.26 -2.18 -8.59
N PHE A 89 -5.97 -1.26 -9.52
CA PHE A 89 -5.28 -0.01 -9.19
C PHE A 89 -6.12 0.94 -8.34
N SER A 90 -7.45 0.87 -8.43
CA SER A 90 -8.32 1.68 -7.57
C SER A 90 -8.10 1.41 -6.09
N TYR A 91 -7.77 0.17 -5.70
CA TYR A 91 -7.50 -0.17 -4.30
C TYR A 91 -6.37 0.68 -3.69
N LYS A 92 -5.30 0.91 -4.44
CA LYS A 92 -4.20 1.78 -4.02
C LYS A 92 -4.67 3.22 -3.79
N VAL A 93 -5.46 3.76 -4.70
CA VAL A 93 -5.99 5.13 -4.62
C VAL A 93 -6.91 5.29 -3.40
N PHE A 94 -7.84 4.36 -3.19
CA PHE A 94 -8.76 4.42 -2.06
C PHE A 94 -8.06 4.20 -0.72
N ALA A 95 -7.07 3.31 -0.64
CA ALA A 95 -6.26 3.11 0.54
C ALA A 95 -5.47 4.37 0.92
N GLN A 96 -4.84 5.02 -0.06
CA GLN A 96 -4.14 6.29 0.16
C GLN A 96 -5.09 7.40 0.59
N SER A 97 -6.27 7.50 -0.04
CA SER A 97 -7.28 8.48 0.33
C SER A 97 -7.77 8.30 1.77
N ASP A 98 -8.09 7.07 2.18
CA ASP A 98 -8.56 6.77 3.52
C ASP A 98 -7.48 6.99 4.59
N SER A 99 -6.24 6.65 4.28
CA SER A 99 -5.12 6.74 5.22
C SER A 99 -4.77 8.17 5.65
N ARG A 100 -5.24 9.19 4.91
CA ARG A 100 -5.10 10.62 5.26
C ARG A 100 -5.73 10.98 6.61
N LYS A 101 -6.70 10.21 7.10
CA LYS A 101 -7.28 10.40 8.43
C LYS A 101 -6.36 9.98 9.58
N TYR A 102 -5.31 9.21 9.29
CA TYR A 102 -4.37 8.70 10.29
C TYR A 102 -3.06 9.49 10.33
N ALA A 103 -2.68 10.16 9.23
CA ALA A 103 -1.38 10.85 9.15
C ALA A 103 -1.37 12.01 8.17
N ASP A 104 -0.43 12.93 8.39
CA ASP A 104 -0.16 14.08 7.52
C ASP A 104 0.62 13.66 6.27
N HIS A 105 1.49 12.63 6.41
CA HIS A 105 2.32 12.10 5.33
C HIS A 105 2.18 10.60 5.22
N ILE A 106 1.99 10.14 3.98
CA ILE A 106 1.75 8.74 3.64
C ILE A 106 2.85 8.27 2.70
N PHE A 107 3.53 7.18 3.07
CA PHE A 107 4.49 6.48 2.23
C PHE A 107 3.83 5.20 1.73
N PHE A 108 3.31 5.25 0.51
CA PHE A 108 2.72 4.07 -0.12
C PHE A 108 3.83 3.16 -0.65
N ILE A 109 3.77 1.88 -0.27
CA ILE A 109 4.70 0.83 -0.71
C ILE A 109 3.93 -0.35 -1.28
N ASP A 110 4.46 -0.98 -2.33
CA ASP A 110 3.86 -2.17 -2.90
C ASP A 110 4.07 -3.40 -2.01
N ALA A 111 3.14 -4.34 -2.04
CA ALA A 111 3.12 -5.51 -1.17
C ALA A 111 4.29 -6.50 -1.40
N ASP A 112 4.98 -6.38 -2.52
CA ASP A 112 6.17 -7.14 -2.91
C ASP A 112 7.50 -6.44 -2.59
N THR A 113 7.45 -5.36 -1.82
CA THR A 113 8.62 -4.61 -1.34
C THR A 113 9.22 -5.28 -0.10
N LEU A 114 10.54 -5.14 0.10
CA LEU A 114 11.24 -5.57 1.31
C LEU A 114 12.01 -4.41 1.94
N PHE A 115 11.97 -4.33 3.26
CA PHE A 115 12.84 -3.43 4.01
C PHE A 115 14.20 -4.11 4.25
N LEU A 116 15.27 -3.52 3.75
CA LEU A 116 16.62 -4.06 3.91
C LEU A 116 17.34 -3.51 5.15
N LYS A 117 16.87 -2.36 5.66
CA LYS A 117 17.36 -1.70 6.86
C LYS A 117 16.35 -0.72 7.40
N GLN A 118 16.52 -0.29 8.64
CA GLN A 118 15.72 0.78 9.22
C GLN A 118 15.89 2.08 8.42
N ILE A 119 14.77 2.73 8.10
CA ILE A 119 14.77 4.05 7.47
C ILE A 119 14.83 5.09 8.58
N PRO A 120 15.87 5.93 8.67
CA PRO A 120 15.99 6.92 9.72
C PRO A 120 15.00 8.07 9.52
N ASP A 121 14.53 8.68 10.62
CA ASP A 121 13.56 9.79 10.54
C ASP A 121 14.10 11.00 9.75
N SER A 122 15.42 11.22 9.80
CA SER A 122 16.08 12.25 8.99
C SER A 122 15.87 12.08 7.49
N TRP A 123 15.79 10.84 6.99
CA TRP A 123 15.52 10.57 5.59
C TRP A 123 14.13 11.06 5.17
N PHE A 124 13.11 10.83 6.00
CA PHE A 124 11.77 11.31 5.71
C PHE A 124 11.71 12.83 5.65
N ASN A 125 12.47 13.53 6.47
CA ASN A 125 12.51 15.00 6.46
C ASN A 125 13.16 15.56 5.18
N VAL A 126 14.17 14.85 4.64
CA VAL A 126 14.79 15.21 3.35
C VAL A 126 13.85 14.93 2.18
N CYS A 127 13.13 13.81 2.23
CA CYS A 127 12.21 13.39 1.17
C CYS A 127 10.89 14.16 1.13
N LEU A 128 10.58 14.95 2.17
CA LEU A 128 9.35 15.74 2.26
C LEU A 128 9.63 17.25 2.13
N PRO A 129 10.19 17.71 1.00
CA PRO A 129 10.22 19.13 0.71
C PRO A 129 8.78 19.62 0.53
N ASN A 130 8.57 20.90 0.30
CA ASN A 130 7.27 21.57 0.17
C ASN A 130 6.40 21.07 -1.01
N SER A 131 6.54 19.84 -1.45
CA SER A 131 5.77 19.24 -2.56
C SER A 131 4.66 18.33 -2.04
N VAL A 132 3.54 18.35 -2.74
CA VAL A 132 2.34 17.58 -2.39
C VAL A 132 2.50 16.09 -2.73
N PHE A 133 3.36 15.76 -3.67
CA PHE A 133 3.60 14.40 -4.15
C PHE A 133 5.05 14.19 -4.58
N ILE A 134 5.65 13.07 -4.15
CA ILE A 134 6.99 12.65 -4.54
C ILE A 134 6.94 11.18 -4.92
N SER A 135 7.49 10.83 -6.07
CA SER A 135 7.79 9.46 -6.41
C SER A 135 9.21 9.12 -5.96
N LEU A 136 9.35 8.18 -5.04
CA LEU A 136 10.62 7.68 -4.53
C LEU A 136 11.10 6.47 -5.34
N TYR A 137 10.94 6.54 -6.65
CA TYR A 137 11.23 5.46 -7.54
C TYR A 137 12.59 5.66 -8.20
N ASP A 138 13.63 5.01 -7.67
CA ASP A 138 14.93 4.94 -8.33
C ASP A 138 15.04 3.61 -9.09
N ARG A 139 14.67 3.64 -10.36
CA ARG A 139 15.00 2.57 -11.31
C ARG A 139 16.22 3.01 -12.08
N LEU A 140 17.37 2.50 -11.72
CA LEU A 140 18.60 2.64 -12.50
C LEU A 140 18.30 2.36 -13.99
N GLY A 141 18.45 3.39 -14.84
CA GLY A 141 18.34 3.27 -16.29
C GLY A 141 16.99 3.64 -16.93
N TYR A 142 15.95 4.06 -16.18
CA TYR A 142 14.66 4.41 -16.75
C TYR A 142 14.30 5.90 -16.71
N TYR A 143 15.08 6.74 -16.03
CA TYR A 143 14.80 8.17 -15.86
C TYR A 143 16.05 9.06 -16.02
N THR A 144 16.98 8.69 -16.88
CA THR A 144 18.13 9.52 -17.26
C THR A 144 17.88 10.25 -18.59
N GLU A 145 16.73 10.87 -18.74
CA GLU A 145 16.52 11.87 -19.81
C GLU A 145 15.71 13.04 -19.26
#